data_4f743461ac15bc8d82f793458c50f60d
#
_entry.id   4f743461ac15bc8d82f793458c50f60d
#
_cell.length_a   1.000
_cell.length_b   1.000
_cell.length_c   1.000
_cell.angle_alpha   90.00
_cell.angle_beta   90.00
_cell.angle_gamma   90.00
#
_symmetry.space_group_name_H-M   'P 1'
#
loop_
_entity.id
_entity.type
_entity.pdbx_description
1 polymer ?
#
loop_
_entity_poly.entity_id
_entity_poly.type
_entity_poly.pdbx_seq_one_letter_code
_entity_poly.pdbx_strand_id
1 'polypeptide(L)'
;MLLMVLSHPLVSVGAPGAGDKVRADFSLAVKDGAGRMYRPFQLEDGVRASILFFVTSDCPVANKYAREIQRIAKEYKPRKIKSCLVYVDPDMTTGDMAGHMKDFGHDGLTSFLDKRHRLVKAVGATVTPEAAVVVGDGKIAYRGRIDNFYEKLGVGRRQVTRRDLRDALEAILKGQQVTVPRTKAVGCFIADLN
;
A
#
# COMPACT_ATOMS: atom_id res chain seq x y z
N MET A 1 21.82 50.13 -42.85
CA MET A 1 21.48 49.89 -41.43
C MET A 1 20.92 48.46 -41.37
N LEU A 2 21.79 47.51 -41.05
CA LEU A 2 21.49 46.08 -41.12
C LEU A 2 21.07 45.59 -39.71
N LEU A 3 19.81 45.17 -39.53
CA LEU A 3 19.30 44.62 -38.26
C LEU A 3 19.74 43.16 -38.15
N MET A 4 20.61 42.89 -37.20
CA MET A 4 21.02 41.53 -36.79
C MET A 4 19.96 40.97 -35.83
N VAL A 5 19.17 40.00 -36.28
CA VAL A 5 18.24 39.25 -35.43
C VAL A 5 18.99 38.14 -34.71
N LEU A 6 19.21 38.30 -33.42
CA LEU A 6 19.76 37.27 -32.52
C LEU A 6 18.70 36.23 -32.20
N SER A 7 18.79 35.09 -32.84
CA SER A 7 18.02 33.91 -32.48
C SER A 7 18.59 33.22 -31.23
N HIS A 8 17.86 33.27 -30.11
CA HIS A 8 18.19 32.52 -28.90
C HIS A 8 17.69 31.07 -29.05
N PRO A 9 18.49 30.04 -28.73
CA PRO A 9 17.98 28.68 -28.70
C PRO A 9 17.07 28.48 -27.49
N LEU A 10 15.85 28.03 -27.72
CA LEU A 10 14.93 27.54 -26.69
C LEU A 10 15.54 26.31 -26.03
N VAL A 11 15.97 26.44 -24.79
CA VAL A 11 16.33 25.30 -23.93
C VAL A 11 15.04 24.58 -23.58
N SER A 12 14.83 23.43 -24.19
CA SER A 12 13.77 22.50 -23.83
C SER A 12 14.04 21.96 -22.43
N VAL A 13 13.32 22.46 -21.43
CA VAL A 13 13.25 21.84 -20.11
C VAL A 13 12.46 20.55 -20.26
N GLY A 14 13.18 19.43 -20.22
CA GLY A 14 12.59 18.11 -20.26
C GLY A 14 11.58 17.95 -19.12
N ALA A 15 10.36 17.52 -19.45
CA ALA A 15 9.33 17.17 -18.48
C ALA A 15 9.86 16.10 -17.54
N PRO A 16 9.56 16.16 -16.20
CA PRO A 16 9.98 15.14 -15.26
C PRO A 16 9.39 13.79 -15.71
N GLY A 17 10.27 12.80 -15.81
CA GLY A 17 9.98 11.48 -16.33
C GLY A 17 8.72 10.87 -15.71
N ALA A 18 7.89 10.27 -16.55
CA ALA A 18 6.75 9.45 -16.16
C ALA A 18 7.24 8.37 -15.20
N GLY A 19 6.90 8.52 -13.90
CA GLY A 19 7.21 7.53 -12.89
C GLY A 19 6.76 6.15 -13.38
N ASP A 20 7.64 5.17 -13.29
CA ASP A 20 7.41 3.79 -13.65
C ASP A 20 6.03 3.35 -13.15
N LYS A 21 5.12 3.12 -14.08
CA LYS A 21 3.81 2.52 -13.81
C LYS A 21 4.07 1.04 -13.53
N VAL A 22 4.42 0.72 -12.29
CA VAL A 22 4.53 -0.67 -11.86
C VAL A 22 3.13 -1.28 -12.00
N ARG A 23 2.93 -2.03 -13.07
CA ARG A 23 1.76 -2.89 -13.22
C ARG A 23 2.06 -4.18 -12.51
N ALA A 24 1.25 -4.48 -11.51
CA ALA A 24 1.33 -5.76 -10.84
C ALA A 24 0.86 -6.88 -11.80
N ASP A 25 1.44 -8.07 -11.63
CA ASP A 25 1.04 -9.24 -12.40
C ASP A 25 -0.40 -9.64 -12.02
N PHE A 26 -1.35 -9.40 -12.91
CA PHE A 26 -2.76 -9.76 -12.74
C PHE A 26 -3.00 -11.24 -12.49
N SER A 27 -2.11 -12.11 -12.98
CA SER A 27 -2.24 -13.54 -12.82
C SER A 27 -1.85 -14.02 -11.42
N LEU A 28 -1.21 -13.14 -10.62
CA LEU A 28 -0.74 -13.49 -9.29
C LEU A 28 -1.92 -13.91 -8.40
N ALA A 29 -1.94 -15.18 -8.05
CA ALA A 29 -2.92 -15.76 -7.17
C ALA A 29 -2.27 -16.20 -5.86
N VAL A 30 -2.94 -15.93 -4.74
CA VAL A 30 -2.55 -16.32 -3.39
C VAL A 30 -3.72 -17.01 -2.69
N LYS A 31 -3.42 -17.81 -1.67
CA LYS A 31 -4.46 -18.36 -0.81
C LYS A 31 -4.75 -17.39 0.33
N ASP A 32 -6.03 -17.16 0.62
CA ASP A 32 -6.44 -16.44 1.82
C ASP A 32 -6.32 -17.34 3.07
N GLY A 33 -6.56 -16.76 4.25
CA GLY A 33 -6.51 -17.47 5.52
C GLY A 33 -7.49 -18.66 5.63
N ALA A 34 -8.51 -18.70 4.77
CA ALA A 34 -9.46 -19.81 4.67
C ALA A 34 -9.09 -20.82 3.56
N GLY A 35 -7.91 -20.65 2.92
CA GLY A 35 -7.43 -21.54 1.86
C GLY A 35 -8.01 -21.27 0.47
N ARG A 36 -8.86 -20.26 0.31
CA ARG A 36 -9.50 -19.92 -0.97
C ARG A 36 -8.53 -19.15 -1.86
N MET A 37 -8.53 -19.42 -3.17
CA MET A 37 -7.71 -18.70 -4.13
C MET A 37 -8.23 -17.27 -4.32
N TYR A 38 -7.34 -16.32 -4.25
CA TYR A 38 -7.63 -14.90 -4.40
C TYR A 38 -6.59 -14.23 -5.32
N ARG A 39 -7.05 -13.25 -6.11
CA ARG A 39 -6.18 -12.44 -6.98
C ARG A 39 -6.19 -10.99 -6.53
N PRO A 40 -5.20 -10.57 -5.70
CA PRO A 40 -5.22 -9.25 -5.07
C PRO A 40 -5.17 -8.07 -6.04
N PHE A 41 -4.67 -8.29 -7.25
CA PHE A 41 -4.57 -7.27 -8.29
C PHE A 41 -5.76 -7.25 -9.27
N GLN A 42 -6.68 -8.20 -9.14
CA GLN A 42 -7.93 -8.25 -9.90
C GLN A 42 -9.07 -7.82 -8.98
N LEU A 43 -9.65 -6.65 -9.24
CA LEU A 43 -10.76 -6.18 -8.43
C LEU A 43 -12.03 -6.97 -8.76
N GLU A 44 -12.80 -7.30 -7.72
CA GLU A 44 -14.13 -7.89 -7.84
C GLU A 44 -15.12 -6.85 -8.39
N ASP A 45 -16.22 -7.30 -8.99
CA ASP A 45 -17.26 -6.41 -9.51
C ASP A 45 -17.79 -5.46 -8.44
N GLY A 46 -17.86 -4.19 -8.79
CA GLY A 46 -18.32 -3.12 -7.91
C GLY A 46 -17.27 -2.66 -6.89
N VAL A 47 -16.09 -3.29 -6.78
CA VAL A 47 -14.97 -2.81 -5.96
C VAL A 47 -14.20 -1.73 -6.73
N ARG A 48 -14.01 -0.57 -6.11
CA ARG A 48 -13.33 0.58 -6.72
C ARG A 48 -11.82 0.54 -6.52
N ALA A 49 -11.38 0.03 -5.39
CA ALA A 49 -9.96 -0.14 -5.05
C ALA A 49 -9.79 -1.22 -3.98
N SER A 50 -8.60 -1.79 -3.90
CA SER A 50 -8.18 -2.69 -2.83
C SER A 50 -6.95 -2.13 -2.12
N ILE A 51 -6.96 -2.14 -0.80
CA ILE A 51 -5.81 -1.78 0.03
C ILE A 51 -5.13 -3.07 0.48
N LEU A 52 -3.84 -3.17 0.23
CA LEU A 52 -2.97 -4.22 0.77
C LEU A 52 -2.13 -3.61 1.89
N PHE A 53 -2.34 -4.05 3.12
CA PHE A 53 -1.53 -3.68 4.28
C PHE A 53 -0.50 -4.78 4.53
N PHE A 54 0.77 -4.51 4.29
CA PHE A 54 1.89 -5.42 4.58
C PHE A 54 2.24 -5.32 6.06
N VAL A 55 2.17 -6.43 6.75
CA VAL A 55 2.37 -6.51 8.21
C VAL A 55 3.17 -7.75 8.61
N THR A 56 3.85 -7.69 9.75
CA THR A 56 4.39 -8.85 10.47
C THR A 56 3.80 -8.88 11.87
N SER A 57 3.70 -10.05 12.45
CA SER A 57 3.11 -10.24 13.78
C SER A 57 3.98 -9.68 14.92
N ASP A 58 5.28 -9.67 14.73
CA ASP A 58 6.28 -9.23 15.69
C ASP A 58 6.69 -7.75 15.55
N CYS A 59 6.18 -7.04 14.54
CA CYS A 59 6.50 -5.64 14.33
C CYS A 59 5.70 -4.72 15.26
N PRO A 60 6.33 -4.07 16.27
CA PRO A 60 5.60 -3.21 17.19
C PRO A 60 4.97 -1.98 16.48
N VAL A 61 5.57 -1.54 15.38
CA VAL A 61 5.01 -0.44 14.57
C VAL A 61 3.75 -0.90 13.85
N ALA A 62 3.76 -2.09 13.23
CA ALA A 62 2.57 -2.65 12.58
C ALA A 62 1.44 -2.86 13.60
N ASN A 63 1.77 -3.42 14.75
CA ASN A 63 0.82 -3.68 15.84
C ASN A 63 0.21 -2.37 16.40
N LYS A 64 1.00 -1.30 16.49
CA LYS A 64 0.49 0.02 16.87
C LYS A 64 -0.53 0.57 15.86
N TYR A 65 -0.35 0.28 14.56
CA TYR A 65 -1.26 0.71 13.50
C TYR A 65 -2.52 -0.16 13.39
N ALA A 66 -2.64 -1.28 14.11
CA ALA A 66 -3.78 -2.18 14.00
C ALA A 66 -5.14 -1.46 14.12
N ARG A 67 -5.30 -0.58 15.11
CA ARG A 67 -6.53 0.19 15.29
C ARG A 67 -6.80 1.16 14.12
N GLU A 68 -5.77 1.76 13.53
CA GLU A 68 -5.95 2.67 12.40
C GLU A 68 -6.30 1.89 11.13
N ILE A 69 -5.69 0.73 10.91
CA ILE A 69 -6.06 -0.19 9.82
C ILE A 69 -7.54 -0.58 9.91
N GLN A 70 -8.02 -0.92 11.12
CA GLN A 70 -9.44 -1.23 11.35
C GLN A 70 -10.35 -0.04 11.03
N ARG A 71 -9.98 1.17 11.49
CA ARG A 71 -10.76 2.38 11.21
C ARG A 71 -10.86 2.62 9.70
N ILE A 72 -9.75 2.52 8.99
CA ILE A 72 -9.73 2.67 7.53
C ILE A 72 -10.60 1.60 6.87
N ALA A 73 -10.44 0.34 7.26
CA ALA A 73 -11.25 -0.75 6.70
C ALA A 73 -12.74 -0.52 6.91
N LYS A 74 -13.16 -0.15 8.12
CA LYS A 74 -14.56 0.13 8.46
C LYS A 74 -15.11 1.33 7.69
N GLU A 75 -14.35 2.43 7.61
CA GLU A 75 -14.76 3.67 6.95
C GLU A 75 -14.92 3.52 5.44
N TYR A 76 -13.99 2.79 4.80
CA TYR A 76 -13.94 2.70 3.35
C TYR A 76 -14.69 1.49 2.75
N LYS A 77 -15.04 0.48 3.55
CA LYS A 77 -15.84 -0.68 3.10
C LYS A 77 -17.17 -0.28 2.44
N PRO A 78 -18.03 0.60 3.03
CA PRO A 78 -19.28 1.02 2.39
C PRO A 78 -19.04 1.85 1.12
N ARG A 79 -17.84 2.39 0.94
CA ARG A 79 -17.43 3.17 -0.23
C ARG A 79 -16.81 2.30 -1.33
N LYS A 80 -16.99 0.97 -1.23
CA LYS A 80 -16.51 -0.03 -2.19
C LYS A 80 -14.98 -0.10 -2.29
N ILE A 81 -14.29 0.10 -1.17
CA ILE A 81 -12.86 -0.16 -1.04
C ILE A 81 -12.66 -1.37 -0.13
N LYS A 82 -11.97 -2.37 -0.64
CA LYS A 82 -11.63 -3.61 0.08
C LYS A 82 -10.31 -3.42 0.82
N SER A 83 -10.21 -3.91 2.05
CA SER A 83 -8.96 -3.92 2.83
C SER A 83 -8.51 -5.34 3.07
N CYS A 84 -7.23 -5.61 2.80
CA CYS A 84 -6.62 -6.91 2.98
C CYS A 84 -5.34 -6.78 3.80
N LEU A 85 -5.07 -7.76 4.67
CA LEU A 85 -3.79 -7.90 5.37
C LEU A 85 -2.89 -8.86 4.60
N VAL A 86 -1.63 -8.50 4.44
CA VAL A 86 -0.59 -9.33 3.83
C VAL A 86 0.48 -9.57 4.88
N TYR A 87 0.45 -10.76 5.49
CA TYR A 87 1.48 -11.19 6.43
C TYR A 87 2.70 -11.66 5.66
N VAL A 88 3.85 -11.07 5.97
CA VAL A 88 5.10 -11.30 5.24
C VAL A 88 6.11 -12.17 6.03
N ASP A 89 5.68 -12.73 7.17
CA ASP A 89 6.50 -13.64 7.98
C ASP A 89 6.68 -14.97 7.23
N PRO A 90 7.91 -15.42 6.90
CA PRO A 90 8.12 -16.65 6.13
C PRO A 90 7.66 -17.92 6.86
N ASP A 91 7.81 -17.92 8.17
CA ASP A 91 7.56 -19.11 9.03
C ASP A 91 6.15 -19.12 9.64
N MET A 92 5.39 -18.04 9.51
CA MET A 92 4.04 -17.92 10.09
C MET A 92 3.10 -19.01 9.57
N THR A 93 2.37 -19.65 10.48
CA THR A 93 1.29 -20.57 10.13
C THR A 93 -0.05 -19.84 9.99
N THR A 94 -1.05 -20.51 9.40
CA THR A 94 -2.42 -19.97 9.34
C THR A 94 -3.03 -19.83 10.74
N GLY A 95 -2.64 -20.69 11.69
CA GLY A 95 -3.05 -20.60 13.09
C GLY A 95 -2.49 -19.35 13.77
N ASP A 96 -1.19 -19.08 13.61
CA ASP A 96 -0.54 -17.88 14.15
C ASP A 96 -1.17 -16.61 13.57
N MET A 97 -1.43 -16.59 12.27
CA MET A 97 -2.11 -15.49 11.60
C MET A 97 -3.50 -15.26 12.19
N ALA A 98 -4.29 -16.32 12.35
CA ALA A 98 -5.64 -16.23 12.93
C ALA A 98 -5.60 -15.73 14.39
N GLY A 99 -4.64 -16.21 15.21
CA GLY A 99 -4.39 -15.72 16.56
C GLY A 99 -4.09 -14.24 16.57
N HIS A 100 -3.10 -13.80 15.79
CA HIS A 100 -2.73 -12.40 15.69
C HIS A 100 -3.91 -11.51 15.20
N MET A 101 -4.66 -11.97 14.21
CA MET A 101 -5.85 -11.23 13.73
C MET A 101 -6.87 -11.01 14.85
N LYS A 102 -7.12 -12.03 15.66
CA LYS A 102 -8.02 -11.95 16.82
C LYS A 102 -7.49 -10.98 17.87
N ASP A 103 -6.21 -11.12 18.26
CA ASP A 103 -5.59 -10.31 19.31
C ASP A 103 -5.56 -8.81 18.97
N PHE A 104 -5.41 -8.50 17.69
CA PHE A 104 -5.37 -7.13 17.18
C PHE A 104 -6.68 -6.66 16.55
N GLY A 105 -7.77 -7.46 16.65
CA GLY A 105 -9.11 -7.08 16.21
C GLY A 105 -9.25 -6.94 14.69
N HIS A 106 -8.49 -7.71 13.94
CA HIS A 106 -8.55 -7.74 12.47
C HIS A 106 -9.59 -8.72 11.92
N ASP A 107 -10.48 -9.23 12.79
CA ASP A 107 -11.53 -10.16 12.42
C ASP A 107 -12.37 -9.62 11.25
N GLY A 108 -12.64 -10.48 10.28
CA GLY A 108 -13.41 -10.13 9.09
C GLY A 108 -12.64 -9.41 7.97
N LEU A 109 -11.35 -9.12 8.14
CA LEU A 109 -10.49 -8.71 7.05
C LEU A 109 -10.01 -9.94 6.26
N THR A 110 -9.94 -9.81 4.94
CA THR A 110 -9.24 -10.80 4.11
C THR A 110 -7.75 -10.75 4.42
N SER A 111 -7.14 -11.91 4.64
CA SER A 111 -5.72 -11.99 4.99
C SER A 111 -4.99 -13.00 4.10
N PHE A 112 -3.72 -12.75 3.84
CA PHE A 112 -2.85 -13.60 3.03
C PHE A 112 -1.55 -13.87 3.77
N LEU A 113 -0.99 -15.08 3.63
CA LEU A 113 0.38 -15.42 4.00
C LEU A 113 1.26 -15.30 2.76
N ASP A 114 2.07 -14.25 2.68
CA ASP A 114 3.00 -14.02 1.57
C ASP A 114 4.42 -14.54 1.91
N LYS A 115 4.52 -15.79 2.35
CA LYS A 115 5.76 -16.44 2.80
C LYS A 115 6.92 -16.35 1.81
N ARG A 116 6.64 -16.24 0.51
CA ARG A 116 7.64 -16.14 -0.56
C ARG A 116 7.79 -14.72 -1.08
N HIS A 117 7.21 -13.74 -0.42
CA HIS A 117 7.25 -12.32 -0.77
C HIS A 117 6.82 -12.04 -2.22
N ARG A 118 5.87 -12.81 -2.75
CA ARG A 118 5.36 -12.60 -4.11
C ARG A 118 4.57 -11.30 -4.24
N LEU A 119 3.72 -10.98 -3.26
CA LEU A 119 2.99 -9.71 -3.19
C LEU A 119 3.94 -8.56 -2.83
N VAL A 120 4.87 -8.79 -1.89
CA VAL A 120 5.93 -7.83 -1.54
C VAL A 120 6.70 -7.42 -2.79
N LYS A 121 7.21 -8.37 -3.57
CA LYS A 121 7.96 -8.12 -4.81
C LYS A 121 7.11 -7.44 -5.88
N ALA A 122 5.86 -7.88 -6.07
CA ALA A 122 4.95 -7.31 -7.07
C ALA A 122 4.58 -5.84 -6.77
N VAL A 123 4.48 -5.49 -5.49
CA VAL A 123 4.16 -4.12 -5.05
C VAL A 123 5.43 -3.30 -4.85
N GLY A 124 6.54 -3.94 -4.50
CA GLY A 124 7.78 -3.32 -4.07
C GLY A 124 7.72 -2.79 -2.64
N ALA A 125 6.95 -3.45 -1.74
CA ALA A 125 6.93 -3.11 -0.32
C ALA A 125 8.29 -3.42 0.33
N THR A 126 8.70 -2.61 1.31
CA THR A 126 10.04 -2.68 1.92
C THR A 126 10.02 -2.75 3.44
N VAL A 127 8.95 -2.31 4.05
CA VAL A 127 8.80 -2.28 5.52
C VAL A 127 7.39 -2.70 5.95
N THR A 128 7.23 -3.00 7.23
CA THR A 128 5.91 -3.20 7.87
C THR A 128 5.70 -2.21 9.02
N PRO A 129 4.53 -1.50 9.08
CA PRO A 129 3.46 -1.56 8.10
C PRO A 129 3.75 -0.69 6.86
N GLU A 130 3.42 -1.18 5.70
CA GLU A 130 3.33 -0.38 4.47
C GLU A 130 1.99 -0.66 3.80
N ALA A 131 1.38 0.35 3.18
CA ALA A 131 0.12 0.20 2.47
C ALA A 131 0.30 0.38 0.97
N ALA A 132 -0.41 -0.42 0.17
CA ALA A 132 -0.54 -0.20 -1.26
C ALA A 132 -2.01 -0.18 -1.68
N VAL A 133 -2.37 0.69 -2.62
CA VAL A 133 -3.72 0.78 -3.17
C VAL A 133 -3.71 0.35 -4.62
N VAL A 134 -4.44 -0.71 -4.89
CA VAL A 134 -4.66 -1.27 -6.23
C VAL A 134 -5.96 -0.73 -6.79
N VAL A 135 -5.97 -0.29 -8.04
CA VAL A 135 -7.15 0.20 -8.76
C VAL A 135 -7.33 -0.53 -10.10
N GLY A 136 -8.56 -0.54 -10.61
CA GLY A 136 -9.01 -0.97 -11.93
C GLY A 136 -8.21 -2.10 -12.57
N ASP A 137 -7.24 -1.72 -13.34
CA ASP A 137 -6.40 -2.59 -14.16
C ASP A 137 -5.14 -3.13 -13.43
N GLY A 138 -5.18 -3.35 -12.10
CA GLY A 138 -4.05 -3.80 -11.27
C GLY A 138 -2.97 -2.74 -11.07
N LYS A 139 -3.26 -1.52 -11.42
CA LYS A 139 -2.35 -0.40 -11.21
C LYS A 139 -2.22 -0.09 -9.72
N ILE A 140 -0.99 0.09 -9.25
CA ILE A 140 -0.71 0.57 -7.91
C ILE A 140 -0.78 2.09 -7.93
N ALA A 141 -1.92 2.63 -7.47
CA ALA A 141 -2.16 4.07 -7.42
C ALA A 141 -1.44 4.77 -6.27
N TYR A 142 -1.22 4.04 -5.18
CA TYR A 142 -0.49 4.53 -4.01
C TYR A 142 0.36 3.41 -3.39
N ARG A 143 1.54 3.74 -2.87
CA ARG A 143 2.32 2.90 -1.96
C ARG A 143 3.08 3.75 -0.95
N GLY A 144 3.03 3.35 0.33
CA GLY A 144 3.79 4.02 1.36
C GLY A 144 3.16 3.94 2.75
N ARG A 145 3.41 4.94 3.56
CA ARG A 145 2.93 5.02 4.94
C ARG A 145 1.42 5.19 5.02
N ILE A 146 0.83 4.72 6.12
CA ILE A 146 -0.60 4.93 6.42
C ILE A 146 -0.85 6.41 6.74
N ASP A 147 0.00 6.97 7.60
CA ASP A 147 0.04 8.39 7.95
C ASP A 147 1.47 8.79 8.40
N ASN A 148 1.64 10.01 8.89
CA ASN A 148 2.94 10.49 9.35
C ASN A 148 3.13 10.41 10.86
N PHE A 149 2.47 9.49 11.56
CA PHE A 149 2.63 9.33 13.01
C PHE A 149 4.09 9.05 13.38
N TYR A 150 4.76 8.13 12.69
CA TYR A 150 6.18 7.88 12.93
C TYR A 150 7.08 8.77 12.07
N GLU A 151 8.03 9.46 12.73
CA GLU A 151 9.12 10.19 12.07
C GLU A 151 10.28 9.27 11.70
N LYS A 152 10.63 8.40 12.62
CA LYS A 152 11.62 7.33 12.50
C LYS A 152 11.24 6.20 13.44
N LEU A 153 11.91 5.07 13.31
CA LEU A 153 11.65 3.91 14.17
C LEU A 153 11.77 4.30 15.65
N GLY A 154 10.74 3.97 16.43
CA GLY A 154 10.66 4.27 17.85
C GLY A 154 10.28 5.74 18.20
N VAL A 155 10.16 6.63 17.22
CA VAL A 155 9.82 8.05 17.47
C VAL A 155 8.50 8.40 16.80
N GLY A 156 7.44 8.50 17.61
CA GLY A 156 6.12 8.94 17.19
C GLY A 156 5.88 10.43 17.43
N ARG A 157 5.09 11.05 16.57
CA ARG A 157 4.60 12.40 16.73
C ARG A 157 3.53 12.48 17.82
N ARG A 158 3.38 13.62 18.45
CA ARG A 158 2.25 13.87 19.36
C ARG A 158 0.91 13.82 18.62
N GLN A 159 0.89 14.26 17.36
CA GLN A 159 -0.32 14.33 16.53
C GLN A 159 0.01 13.99 15.08
N VAL A 160 -0.87 13.20 14.44
CA VAL A 160 -0.86 12.97 13.00
C VAL A 160 -1.29 14.25 12.28
N THR A 161 -0.44 14.75 11.38
CA THR A 161 -0.71 15.97 10.59
C THR A 161 -0.93 15.68 9.11
N ARG A 162 -0.59 14.46 8.64
CA ARG A 162 -0.79 14.00 7.26
C ARG A 162 -1.32 12.57 7.28
N ARG A 163 -2.36 12.32 6.49
CA ARG A 163 -3.03 11.02 6.37
C ARG A 163 -2.90 10.50 4.94
N ASP A 164 -1.65 10.30 4.51
CA ASP A 164 -1.29 10.09 3.10
C ASP A 164 -2.09 8.97 2.42
N LEU A 165 -2.35 7.84 3.10
CA LEU A 165 -3.20 6.78 2.56
C LEU A 165 -4.65 7.27 2.35
N ARG A 166 -5.24 7.98 3.32
CA ARG A 166 -6.60 8.51 3.21
C ARG A 166 -6.70 9.55 2.10
N ASP A 167 -5.70 10.42 1.98
CA ASP A 167 -5.64 11.43 0.90
C ASP A 167 -5.62 10.74 -0.47
N ALA A 168 -4.87 9.65 -0.61
CA ALA A 168 -4.85 8.85 -1.83
C ALA A 168 -6.22 8.18 -2.11
N LEU A 169 -6.87 7.61 -1.08
CA LEU A 169 -8.18 6.99 -1.22
C LEU A 169 -9.26 8.01 -1.60
N GLU A 170 -9.23 9.20 -1.03
CA GLU A 170 -10.17 10.28 -1.39
C GLU A 170 -9.99 10.74 -2.85
N ALA A 171 -8.75 10.88 -3.31
CA ALA A 171 -8.48 11.19 -4.72
C ALA A 171 -9.04 10.10 -5.65
N ILE A 172 -8.79 8.82 -5.35
CA ILE A 172 -9.29 7.68 -6.12
C ILE A 172 -10.83 7.67 -6.17
N LEU A 173 -11.49 7.91 -5.03
CA LEU A 173 -12.94 7.95 -4.93
C LEU A 173 -13.56 9.11 -5.71
N LYS A 174 -12.84 10.20 -5.91
CA LYS A 174 -13.24 11.33 -6.75
C LYS A 174 -12.86 11.15 -8.23
N GLY A 175 -12.26 10.02 -8.60
CA GLY A 175 -11.74 9.81 -9.97
C GLY A 175 -10.53 10.67 -10.31
N GLN A 176 -9.86 11.23 -9.30
CA GLN A 176 -8.70 12.10 -9.47
C GLN A 176 -7.39 11.30 -9.39
N GLN A 177 -6.35 11.84 -9.99
CA GLN A 177 -5.01 11.29 -9.84
C GLN A 177 -4.49 11.52 -8.42
N VAL A 178 -3.83 10.49 -7.84
CA VAL A 178 -3.16 10.62 -6.55
C VAL A 178 -1.95 11.53 -6.69
N THR A 179 -1.98 12.67 -6.01
CA THR A 179 -0.94 13.72 -6.12
C THR A 179 0.41 13.22 -5.57
N VAL A 180 0.39 12.44 -4.48
CA VAL A 180 1.59 11.87 -3.86
C VAL A 180 1.48 10.35 -3.88
N PRO A 181 1.82 9.69 -5.01
CA PRO A 181 1.60 8.25 -5.19
C PRO A 181 2.60 7.38 -4.42
N ARG A 182 3.68 7.97 -3.92
CA ARG A 182 4.71 7.26 -3.14
C ARG A 182 5.11 8.09 -1.92
N THR A 183 5.14 7.43 -0.75
CA THR A 183 5.65 8.03 0.49
C THR A 183 6.56 7.02 1.21
N LYS A 184 7.52 7.53 1.97
CA LYS A 184 8.41 6.68 2.77
C LYS A 184 7.65 6.21 4.02
N ALA A 185 7.44 4.91 4.14
CA ALA A 185 6.93 4.28 5.36
C ALA A 185 8.06 4.12 6.39
N VAL A 186 7.67 4.08 7.67
CA VAL A 186 8.56 3.81 8.81
C VAL A 186 8.06 2.54 9.48
N GLY A 187 8.95 1.58 9.66
CA GLY A 187 8.62 0.30 10.25
C GLY A 187 9.78 -0.69 10.25
N CYS A 188 9.48 -1.95 10.50
CA CYS A 188 10.45 -3.04 10.47
C CYS A 188 10.72 -3.45 9.02
N PHE A 189 11.98 -3.64 8.65
CA PHE A 189 12.33 -4.08 7.30
C PHE A 189 11.78 -5.48 6.99
N ILE A 190 11.24 -5.64 5.79
CA ILE A 190 10.89 -6.95 5.26
C ILE A 190 12.19 -7.62 4.83
N ALA A 191 12.48 -8.80 5.39
CA ALA A 191 13.68 -9.54 5.04
C ALA A 191 13.65 -9.95 3.56
N ASP A 192 14.77 -9.79 2.86
CA ASP A 192 14.91 -10.35 1.52
C ASP A 192 14.98 -11.88 1.61
N LEU A 193 14.05 -12.55 0.94
CA LEU A 193 14.15 -13.98 0.70
C LEU A 193 14.94 -14.17 -0.60
N ASN A 194 16.21 -14.52 -0.47
CA ASN A 194 17.05 -14.97 -1.58
C ASN A 194 16.61 -16.33 -2.12
#